data_ae5dd6cbbeec0367e1097bf5d551e2eb
#
_entry.id   ae5dd6cbbeec0367e1097bf5d551e2eb
#
_cell.length_a   1.000
_cell.length_b   1.000
_cell.length_c   1.000
_cell.angle_alpha   90.00
_cell.angle_beta   90.00
_cell.angle_gamma   90.00
#
_symmetry.space_group_name_H-M   'P 1'
#
loop_
_entity.id
_entity.type
_entity.pdbx_description
1 polymer ?
#
loop_
_entity_poly.entity_id
_entity_poly.type
_entity_poly.pdbx_seq_one_letter_code
_entity_poly.pdbx_strand_id
1 'polypeptide(L)'
;VSARSLQLPGSETVFLDANECAFEPFVGASGLSRYPAQQPAQLVDAFCRWLDVSSRNLTITRGADEAIDCLMRAFCIPAVDNVVICPPTFAMYAQSAMLQGVAVRSAMLDSNFGLDLAAIEKAVDANTKMIFVCSPNNPTANIMDAGAIQKLCETYADTALIIVDETYIEFSDQPSSIAKLDQFANLVVLRTLSKSHAAAGLRCGAAVARGDVTSLLQKVLAPYPLAAPVMQAALTILKPENTAKLAEKRADIVTRRNGYAKEFAKLDDVQSVLPSDANYLLLLVRDAADLCEKARKSGIILRDQSHQPGLENAVRIAIGSAEEMQQLLAVLAGENPPALPAQRRFSVTRKTSETAISVTVNLDKTAPVKINTGVGFYDHMLDQIAKHGGFSLELECDGDLHIDPHHSVEDCAIALGQAIRGALGDKRGIGRYGFFLPMDESLVQVALDFGGRFYLDFKADFPESHVGDLPCDMVPHVFYSLAEHMQANLHIAVTGENTHHMVEACFKGFGRALRQAIRIEGTEMPSTKGTL
;
A
#
# COMPACT_ATOMS: atom_id res chain seq x y z
N VAL A 1 11.46 21.76 22.85
CA VAL A 1 12.33 20.57 22.79
C VAL A 1 11.56 19.44 23.46
N SER A 2 11.25 18.36 22.76
CA SER A 2 10.59 17.18 23.36
C SER A 2 11.54 16.56 24.42
N ALA A 3 11.03 16.22 25.60
CA ALA A 3 11.80 15.53 26.65
C ALA A 3 12.43 14.22 26.14
N ARG A 4 11.86 13.62 25.09
CA ARG A 4 12.41 12.44 24.38
C ARG A 4 13.82 12.65 23.80
N SER A 5 14.22 13.90 23.52
CA SER A 5 15.58 14.24 23.09
C SER A 5 16.61 14.28 24.25
N LEU A 6 16.16 14.14 25.49
CA LEU A 6 16.99 14.12 26.69
C LEU A 6 17.41 12.71 27.11
N GLN A 7 17.01 11.67 26.38
CA GLN A 7 17.37 10.29 26.69
C GLN A 7 18.88 10.10 26.63
N LEU A 8 19.45 9.59 27.71
CA LEU A 8 20.89 9.25 27.77
C LEU A 8 21.13 7.92 27.04
N PRO A 9 22.15 7.83 26.18
CA PRO A 9 22.50 6.59 25.50
C PRO A 9 22.76 5.45 26.49
N GLY A 10 22.07 4.31 26.30
CA GLY A 10 22.27 3.10 27.12
C GLY A 10 21.58 3.08 28.48
N SER A 11 20.75 4.07 28.82
CA SER A 11 19.97 4.06 30.07
C SER A 11 18.49 3.72 29.82
N GLU A 12 17.90 2.93 30.75
CA GLU A 12 16.44 2.83 30.86
C GLU A 12 15.91 4.15 31.40
N THR A 13 15.28 4.95 30.55
CA THR A 13 14.72 6.25 30.93
C THR A 13 13.23 6.14 31.15
N VAL A 14 12.76 6.51 32.35
CA VAL A 14 11.34 6.58 32.67
C VAL A 14 10.81 7.96 32.28
N PHE A 15 9.77 8.00 31.43
CA PHE A 15 9.11 9.23 30.99
C PHE A 15 7.79 9.42 31.74
N LEU A 16 7.67 10.53 32.47
CA LEU A 16 6.49 10.95 33.23
C LEU A 16 6.09 12.41 32.90
N ASP A 17 6.48 12.88 31.71
CA ASP A 17 6.44 14.29 31.28
C ASP A 17 5.25 14.65 30.41
N ALA A 18 4.54 13.68 29.82
CA ALA A 18 3.54 13.93 28.78
C ALA A 18 2.12 13.41 29.14
N ASN A 19 1.83 13.13 30.39
CA ASN A 19 0.55 12.60 30.89
C ASN A 19 0.08 11.33 30.15
N GLU A 20 1.03 10.50 29.71
CA GLU A 20 0.76 9.24 29.04
C GLU A 20 0.24 8.19 30.03
N CYS A 21 -0.60 7.26 29.56
CA CYS A 21 -1.04 6.14 30.39
C CYS A 21 0.10 5.16 30.66
N ALA A 22 0.10 4.56 31.86
CA ALA A 22 1.12 3.59 32.27
C ALA A 22 0.88 2.18 31.72
N PHE A 23 -0.19 1.97 30.96
CA PHE A 23 -0.57 0.68 30.37
C PHE A 23 -0.82 0.81 28.86
N GLU A 24 -0.60 -0.28 28.12
CA GLU A 24 -0.89 -0.35 26.70
C GLU A 24 -2.40 -0.55 26.44
N PRO A 25 -2.92 -0.03 25.32
CA PRO A 25 -4.31 -0.26 24.94
C PRO A 25 -4.54 -1.73 24.57
N PHE A 26 -5.76 -2.25 24.83
CA PHE A 26 -6.17 -3.64 24.56
C PHE A 26 -6.45 -3.88 23.06
N VAL A 27 -5.50 -3.51 22.15
CA VAL A 27 -5.65 -3.63 20.68
C VAL A 27 -4.55 -4.48 20.02
N GLY A 28 -3.83 -5.26 20.82
CA GLY A 28 -2.81 -6.18 20.31
C GLY A 28 -1.56 -5.53 19.66
N ALA A 29 -1.39 -4.21 19.77
CA ALA A 29 -0.22 -3.48 19.25
C ALA A 29 0.52 -2.82 20.41
N SER A 30 1.81 -3.13 20.56
CA SER A 30 2.68 -2.54 21.58
C SER A 30 3.20 -1.15 21.18
N GLY A 31 3.52 -0.31 22.17
CA GLY A 31 4.13 1.01 21.99
C GLY A 31 3.15 2.11 21.57
N LEU A 32 1.83 1.90 21.73
CA LEU A 32 0.82 2.91 21.42
C LEU A 32 0.49 3.83 22.59
N SER A 33 0.83 3.45 23.81
CA SER A 33 0.61 4.25 25.03
C SER A 33 1.54 5.46 25.12
N ARG A 34 2.58 5.54 24.28
CA ARG A 34 3.62 6.56 24.33
C ARG A 34 3.66 7.40 23.06
N TYR A 35 3.83 8.70 23.22
CA TYR A 35 4.07 9.59 22.08
C TYR A 35 5.43 9.29 21.42
N PRO A 36 5.51 9.22 20.10
CA PRO A 36 6.78 9.12 19.39
C PRO A 36 7.55 10.44 19.48
N ALA A 37 8.85 10.42 19.20
CA ALA A 37 9.62 11.65 19.00
C ALA A 37 9.11 12.43 17.79
N GLN A 38 9.25 13.75 17.79
CA GLN A 38 8.87 14.60 16.65
C GLN A 38 9.60 14.20 15.36
N GLN A 39 10.90 13.92 15.47
CA GLN A 39 11.76 13.39 14.40
C GLN A 39 12.42 12.11 14.93
N PRO A 40 11.80 10.93 14.72
CA PRO A 40 12.30 9.68 15.27
C PRO A 40 13.65 9.30 14.64
N ALA A 41 14.69 9.16 15.44
CA ALA A 41 16.07 8.97 14.98
C ALA A 41 16.21 7.82 13.97
N GLN A 42 15.63 6.65 14.25
CA GLN A 42 15.70 5.49 13.35
C GLN A 42 15.08 5.78 11.98
N LEU A 43 13.96 6.53 11.94
CA LEU A 43 13.30 6.89 10.70
C LEU A 43 14.09 7.97 9.95
N VAL A 44 14.63 8.96 10.67
CA VAL A 44 15.56 9.96 10.11
C VAL A 44 16.76 9.27 9.46
N ASP A 45 17.40 8.33 10.15
CA ASP A 45 18.53 7.57 9.61
C ASP A 45 18.16 6.74 8.36
N ALA A 46 16.95 6.16 8.34
CA ALA A 46 16.47 5.41 7.17
C ALA A 46 16.25 6.33 5.95
N PHE A 47 15.65 7.51 6.15
CA PHE A 47 15.50 8.51 5.09
C PHE A 47 16.84 9.08 4.65
N CYS A 48 17.77 9.34 5.56
CA CYS A 48 19.12 9.81 5.22
C CYS A 48 19.85 8.80 4.32
N ARG A 49 19.76 7.50 4.63
CA ARG A 49 20.32 6.45 3.76
C ARG A 49 19.65 6.36 2.41
N TRP A 50 18.30 6.49 2.37
CA TRP A 50 17.54 6.45 1.10
C TRP A 50 17.88 7.63 0.20
N LEU A 51 18.00 8.85 0.76
CA LEU A 51 18.16 10.10 0.02
C LEU A 51 19.60 10.56 -0.11
N ASP A 52 20.54 9.86 0.55
CA ASP A 52 21.97 10.22 0.66
C ASP A 52 22.17 11.66 1.17
N VAL A 53 21.56 11.96 2.31
CA VAL A 53 21.64 13.30 2.92
C VAL A 53 21.99 13.23 4.42
N SER A 54 22.54 14.32 4.95
CA SER A 54 22.75 14.50 6.38
C SER A 54 21.42 14.70 7.12
N SER A 55 21.31 14.18 8.35
CA SER A 55 20.12 14.34 9.19
C SER A 55 19.76 15.80 9.48
N ARG A 56 20.74 16.70 9.52
CA ARG A 56 20.51 18.16 9.65
C ARG A 56 19.77 18.76 8.46
N ASN A 57 19.85 18.13 7.29
CA ASN A 57 19.23 18.61 6.04
C ASN A 57 17.87 17.95 5.78
N LEU A 58 17.29 17.25 6.74
CA LEU A 58 16.08 16.48 6.59
C LEU A 58 15.04 16.87 7.65
N THR A 59 13.78 17.00 7.24
CA THR A 59 12.61 17.04 8.14
C THR A 59 11.56 16.08 7.62
N ILE A 60 11.22 15.06 8.40
CA ILE A 60 10.19 14.09 8.07
C ILE A 60 8.82 14.69 8.37
N THR A 61 7.86 14.46 7.48
CA THR A 61 6.51 15.03 7.51
C THR A 61 5.45 13.99 7.13
N ARG A 62 4.17 14.30 7.37
CA ARG A 62 3.01 13.48 6.93
C ARG A 62 2.77 13.60 5.41
N GLY A 63 3.73 13.13 4.62
CA GLY A 63 3.77 13.29 3.17
C GLY A 63 4.28 14.68 2.76
N ALA A 64 4.40 14.91 1.44
CA ALA A 64 4.80 16.19 0.89
C ALA A 64 3.81 17.34 1.23
N ASP A 65 2.52 17.02 1.39
CA ASP A 65 1.47 18.00 1.69
C ASP A 65 1.74 18.75 3.00
N GLU A 66 2.15 18.05 4.08
CA GLU A 66 2.50 18.71 5.33
C GLU A 66 3.79 19.53 5.21
N ALA A 67 4.75 19.08 4.39
CA ALA A 67 5.95 19.89 4.12
C ALA A 67 5.59 21.21 3.44
N ILE A 68 4.68 21.20 2.46
CA ILE A 68 4.16 22.41 1.80
C ILE A 68 3.50 23.34 2.82
N ASP A 69 2.61 22.81 3.65
CA ASP A 69 1.93 23.59 4.69
C ASP A 69 2.92 24.20 5.71
N CYS A 70 3.89 23.42 6.18
CA CYS A 70 4.93 23.88 7.09
C CYS A 70 5.81 24.97 6.47
N LEU A 71 6.15 24.86 5.19
CA LEU A 71 6.89 25.89 4.46
C LEU A 71 6.11 27.21 4.43
N MET A 72 4.81 27.18 4.10
CA MET A 72 3.95 28.36 4.13
C MET A 72 3.94 29.02 5.51
N ARG A 73 3.74 28.24 6.57
CA ARG A 73 3.69 28.74 7.95
C ARG A 73 5.03 29.27 8.46
N ALA A 74 6.14 28.72 7.99
CA ALA A 74 7.48 29.08 8.46
C ALA A 74 8.02 30.35 7.76
N PHE A 75 7.67 30.57 6.48
CA PHE A 75 8.34 31.56 5.64
C PHE A 75 7.43 32.67 5.09
N CYS A 76 6.10 32.56 5.25
CA CYS A 76 5.17 33.58 4.76
C CYS A 76 4.41 34.27 5.88
N ILE A 77 4.28 35.61 5.79
CA ILE A 77 3.41 36.43 6.63
C ILE A 77 2.05 36.53 5.91
N PRO A 78 0.94 36.07 6.53
CA PRO A 78 -0.40 36.19 5.96
C PRO A 78 -0.75 37.61 5.56
N ALA A 79 -1.46 37.79 4.44
CA ALA A 79 -1.88 39.05 3.86
C ALA A 79 -0.74 40.01 3.47
N VAL A 80 0.53 39.61 3.61
CA VAL A 80 1.71 40.41 3.23
C VAL A 80 2.48 39.72 2.11
N ASP A 81 2.85 38.47 2.35
CA ASP A 81 3.71 37.72 1.44
C ASP A 81 2.92 36.92 0.37
N ASN A 82 3.62 36.55 -0.67
CA ASN A 82 3.08 35.74 -1.73
C ASN A 82 4.01 34.59 -2.15
N VAL A 83 3.44 33.64 -2.89
CA VAL A 83 4.18 32.55 -3.52
C VAL A 83 3.88 32.52 -5.01
N VAL A 84 4.85 32.04 -5.79
CA VAL A 84 4.70 31.82 -7.23
C VAL A 84 4.49 30.33 -7.48
N ILE A 85 3.50 30.01 -8.30
CA ILE A 85 3.25 28.65 -8.82
C ILE A 85 3.29 28.65 -10.34
N CYS A 86 3.54 27.50 -10.97
CA CYS A 86 3.69 27.40 -12.43
C CYS A 86 2.58 26.49 -13.02
N PRO A 87 1.33 27.00 -13.20
CA PRO A 87 0.24 26.22 -13.78
C PRO A 87 0.48 25.87 -15.27
N PRO A 88 -0.09 24.73 -15.75
CA PRO A 88 -0.83 23.72 -15.00
C PRO A 88 0.08 22.93 -14.07
N THR A 89 -0.26 22.86 -12.77
CA THR A 89 0.56 22.18 -11.75
C THR A 89 -0.28 21.64 -10.59
N PHE A 90 0.36 21.07 -9.58
CA PHE A 90 -0.32 20.49 -8.43
C PHE A 90 -1.07 21.55 -7.61
N ALA A 91 -2.38 21.37 -7.48
CA ALA A 91 -3.27 22.39 -6.90
C ALA A 91 -3.03 22.67 -5.41
N MET A 92 -2.37 21.76 -4.68
CA MET A 92 -2.15 21.93 -3.24
C MET A 92 -1.23 23.10 -2.89
N TYR A 93 -0.37 23.54 -3.79
CA TYR A 93 0.45 24.75 -3.54
C TYR A 93 -0.44 25.98 -3.35
N ALA A 94 -1.36 26.19 -4.29
CA ALA A 94 -2.33 27.29 -4.21
C ALA A 94 -3.29 27.10 -3.02
N GLN A 95 -3.76 25.89 -2.78
CA GLN A 95 -4.71 25.61 -1.70
C GLN A 95 -4.07 25.85 -0.34
N SER A 96 -2.84 25.39 -0.10
CA SER A 96 -2.11 25.62 1.15
C SER A 96 -1.82 27.11 1.38
N ALA A 97 -1.44 27.83 0.32
CA ALA A 97 -1.24 29.28 0.41
C ALA A 97 -2.54 29.99 0.81
N MET A 98 -3.66 29.67 0.15
CA MET A 98 -4.97 30.28 0.46
C MET A 98 -5.42 29.98 1.89
N LEU A 99 -5.23 28.75 2.39
CA LEU A 99 -5.55 28.37 3.77
C LEU A 99 -4.76 29.16 4.80
N GLN A 100 -3.54 29.57 4.45
CA GLN A 100 -2.65 30.39 5.30
C GLN A 100 -2.85 31.90 5.08
N GLY A 101 -3.76 32.32 4.19
CA GLY A 101 -3.95 33.72 3.85
C GLY A 101 -2.77 34.33 3.06
N VAL A 102 -1.98 33.52 2.38
CA VAL A 102 -0.85 33.90 1.55
C VAL A 102 -1.32 34.08 0.10
N ALA A 103 -0.94 35.15 -0.55
CA ALA A 103 -1.32 35.41 -1.92
C ALA A 103 -0.61 34.45 -2.90
N VAL A 104 -1.31 34.08 -3.97
CA VAL A 104 -0.78 33.19 -5.02
C VAL A 104 -0.61 34.01 -6.31
N ARG A 105 0.57 33.96 -6.89
CA ARG A 105 0.88 34.52 -8.21
C ARG A 105 1.19 33.39 -9.18
N SER A 106 0.62 33.46 -10.37
CA SER A 106 0.77 32.40 -11.39
C SER A 106 1.72 32.86 -12.49
N ALA A 107 2.73 32.01 -12.77
CA ALA A 107 3.57 32.10 -13.94
C ALA A 107 3.29 30.85 -14.79
N MET A 108 2.54 30.99 -15.88
CA MET A 108 2.16 29.85 -16.72
C MET A 108 3.39 29.14 -17.25
N LEU A 109 3.34 27.81 -17.35
CA LEU A 109 4.30 27.04 -18.11
C LEU A 109 4.25 27.43 -19.60
N ASP A 110 5.33 27.19 -20.34
CA ASP A 110 5.38 27.44 -21.77
C ASP A 110 4.51 26.45 -22.58
N SER A 111 4.48 26.61 -23.91
CA SER A 111 3.69 25.76 -24.81
C SER A 111 4.09 24.28 -24.81
N ASN A 112 5.25 23.93 -24.27
CA ASN A 112 5.77 22.58 -24.12
C ASN A 112 5.71 22.11 -22.66
N PHE A 113 5.00 22.85 -21.79
CA PHE A 113 4.92 22.62 -20.36
C PHE A 113 6.27 22.71 -19.62
N GLY A 114 7.24 23.44 -20.18
CA GLY A 114 8.49 23.80 -19.52
C GLY A 114 8.34 25.07 -18.66
N LEU A 115 9.36 25.35 -17.83
CA LEU A 115 9.39 26.59 -17.02
C LEU A 115 9.63 27.81 -17.92
N ASP A 116 8.70 28.76 -17.93
CA ASP A 116 8.89 30.07 -18.53
C ASP A 116 9.54 31.01 -17.51
N LEU A 117 10.87 31.16 -17.60
CA LEU A 117 11.64 32.01 -16.67
C LEU A 117 11.23 33.49 -16.76
N ALA A 118 10.83 33.98 -17.93
CA ALA A 118 10.39 35.35 -18.09
C ALA A 118 9.01 35.60 -17.44
N ALA A 119 8.10 34.60 -17.55
CA ALA A 119 6.82 34.66 -16.84
C ALA A 119 7.02 34.57 -15.32
N ILE A 120 7.97 33.76 -14.84
CA ILE A 120 8.31 33.70 -13.41
C ILE A 120 8.88 35.02 -12.93
N GLU A 121 9.84 35.61 -13.63
CA GLU A 121 10.42 36.92 -13.30
C GLU A 121 9.35 38.01 -13.20
N LYS A 122 8.40 38.05 -14.12
CA LYS A 122 7.26 38.99 -14.09
C LYS A 122 6.29 38.73 -12.91
N ALA A 123 6.18 37.47 -12.49
CA ALA A 123 5.31 37.10 -11.37
C ALA A 123 5.94 37.39 -9.99
N VAL A 124 7.25 37.39 -9.87
CA VAL A 124 7.99 37.66 -8.62
C VAL A 124 7.95 39.15 -8.28
N ASP A 125 7.79 39.46 -6.99
CA ASP A 125 7.95 40.81 -6.43
C ASP A 125 8.70 40.77 -5.08
N ALA A 126 8.82 41.88 -4.41
CA ALA A 126 9.55 42.03 -3.14
C ALA A 126 8.93 41.17 -1.98
N ASN A 127 7.67 40.81 -2.10
CA ASN A 127 6.94 40.01 -1.11
C ASN A 127 6.93 38.50 -1.46
N THR A 128 7.55 38.10 -2.57
CA THR A 128 7.60 36.69 -2.96
C THR A 128 8.59 35.93 -2.08
N LYS A 129 8.13 34.89 -1.39
CA LYS A 129 8.92 34.05 -0.47
C LYS A 129 9.26 32.69 -1.01
N MET A 130 8.44 32.15 -1.92
CA MET A 130 8.65 30.83 -2.50
C MET A 130 8.22 30.76 -3.95
N ILE A 131 8.93 29.95 -4.73
CA ILE A 131 8.58 29.56 -6.09
C ILE A 131 8.46 28.04 -6.11
N PHE A 132 7.27 27.50 -6.44
CA PHE A 132 7.02 26.08 -6.50
C PHE A 132 7.24 25.54 -7.91
N VAL A 133 8.08 24.51 -8.02
CA VAL A 133 8.37 23.76 -9.23
C VAL A 133 8.07 22.28 -8.98
N CYS A 134 7.09 21.72 -9.68
CA CYS A 134 6.79 20.29 -9.64
C CYS A 134 7.60 19.57 -10.72
N SER A 135 8.44 18.60 -10.36
CA SER A 135 9.32 17.91 -11.31
C SER A 135 9.59 16.46 -10.90
N PRO A 136 9.03 15.45 -11.59
CA PRO A 136 8.08 15.54 -12.72
C PRO A 136 6.77 16.24 -12.38
N ASN A 137 6.23 17.02 -13.32
CA ASN A 137 5.07 17.87 -13.07
C ASN A 137 3.76 17.08 -13.03
N ASN A 138 2.87 17.47 -12.16
CA ASN A 138 1.51 16.98 -12.08
C ASN A 138 0.52 18.08 -12.48
N PRO A 139 -0.22 17.96 -13.62
CA PRO A 139 -0.56 16.71 -14.30
C PRO A 139 0.20 16.41 -15.60
N THR A 140 1.10 17.24 -16.09
CA THR A 140 1.70 17.11 -17.43
C THR A 140 2.75 16.01 -17.54
N ALA A 141 3.21 15.47 -16.42
CA ALA A 141 4.11 14.32 -16.29
C ALA A 141 5.56 14.52 -16.76
N ASN A 142 5.89 15.66 -17.35
CA ASN A 142 7.23 15.97 -17.82
C ASN A 142 8.17 16.40 -16.71
N ILE A 143 9.46 16.12 -16.85
CA ILE A 143 10.52 16.66 -16.01
C ILE A 143 10.80 18.12 -16.38
N MET A 144 11.10 18.94 -15.39
CA MET A 144 11.50 20.33 -15.62
C MET A 144 13.00 20.40 -15.92
N ASP A 145 13.39 21.37 -16.76
CA ASP A 145 14.80 21.58 -17.11
C ASP A 145 15.64 21.92 -15.88
N ALA A 146 16.68 21.10 -15.63
CA ALA A 146 17.56 21.27 -14.47
C ALA A 146 18.36 22.58 -14.51
N GLY A 147 18.65 23.12 -15.70
CA GLY A 147 19.31 24.40 -15.89
C GLY A 147 18.38 25.55 -15.54
N ALA A 148 17.09 25.46 -15.88
CA ALA A 148 16.09 26.44 -15.50
C ALA A 148 15.90 26.48 -13.97
N ILE A 149 15.82 25.30 -13.30
CA ILE A 149 15.76 25.23 -11.82
C ILE A 149 17.01 25.85 -11.19
N GLN A 150 18.19 25.53 -11.72
CA GLN A 150 19.45 26.12 -11.27
C GLN A 150 19.41 27.67 -11.40
N LYS A 151 18.96 28.16 -12.54
CA LYS A 151 18.86 29.62 -12.79
C LYS A 151 17.91 30.29 -11.80
N LEU A 152 16.81 29.65 -11.42
CA LEU A 152 15.92 30.16 -10.36
C LEU A 152 16.65 30.23 -9.02
N CYS A 153 17.38 29.19 -8.63
CA CYS A 153 18.16 29.19 -7.39
C CYS A 153 19.20 30.35 -7.37
N GLU A 154 19.91 30.53 -8.47
CA GLU A 154 20.89 31.65 -8.60
C GLU A 154 20.24 33.02 -8.54
N THR A 155 19.14 33.20 -9.29
CA THR A 155 18.48 34.50 -9.44
C THR A 155 17.83 34.97 -8.13
N TYR A 156 17.26 34.04 -7.35
CA TYR A 156 16.50 34.36 -6.14
C TYR A 156 17.19 33.88 -4.86
N ALA A 157 18.54 33.75 -4.89
CA ALA A 157 19.34 33.19 -3.79
C ALA A 157 19.05 33.83 -2.41
N ASP A 158 18.85 35.13 -2.37
CA ASP A 158 18.66 35.91 -1.14
C ASP A 158 17.20 36.31 -0.89
N THR A 159 16.27 36.01 -1.80
CA THR A 159 14.92 36.59 -1.76
C THR A 159 13.81 35.54 -1.64
N ALA A 160 13.96 34.35 -2.26
CA ALA A 160 12.92 33.33 -2.26
C ALA A 160 13.48 31.91 -2.21
N LEU A 161 12.77 31.02 -1.55
CA LEU A 161 13.03 29.58 -1.60
C LEU A 161 12.52 29.01 -2.93
N ILE A 162 13.31 28.12 -3.53
CA ILE A 162 12.91 27.33 -4.70
C ILE A 162 12.51 25.95 -4.21
N ILE A 163 11.22 25.64 -4.27
CA ILE A 163 10.64 24.41 -3.79
C ILE A 163 10.48 23.46 -4.97
N VAL A 164 11.31 22.43 -5.06
CA VAL A 164 11.23 21.39 -6.10
C VAL A 164 10.50 20.18 -5.54
N ASP A 165 9.28 19.95 -6.01
CA ASP A 165 8.49 18.78 -5.61
C ASP A 165 8.84 17.60 -6.50
N GLU A 166 9.61 16.67 -5.94
CA GLU A 166 10.09 15.46 -6.60
C GLU A 166 9.27 14.22 -6.21
N THR A 167 7.98 14.37 -6.00
CA THR A 167 7.07 13.27 -5.64
C THR A 167 7.12 12.08 -6.62
N TYR A 168 7.51 12.30 -7.88
CA TYR A 168 7.52 11.29 -8.95
C TYR A 168 8.92 10.97 -9.50
N ILE A 169 9.98 11.56 -8.97
CA ILE A 169 11.34 11.49 -9.56
C ILE A 169 11.86 10.06 -9.76
N GLU A 170 11.47 9.09 -8.91
CA GLU A 170 11.92 7.71 -9.06
C GLU A 170 11.36 6.97 -10.29
N PHE A 171 10.44 7.58 -11.04
CA PHE A 171 9.94 7.07 -12.32
C PHE A 171 10.65 7.69 -13.53
N SER A 172 11.60 8.58 -13.29
CA SER A 172 12.44 9.25 -14.28
C SER A 172 13.90 8.78 -14.19
N ASP A 173 14.61 8.87 -15.28
CA ASP A 173 16.06 8.62 -15.34
C ASP A 173 16.89 9.86 -14.96
N GLN A 174 16.24 10.99 -14.67
CA GLN A 174 16.94 12.23 -14.32
C GLN A 174 17.37 12.23 -12.85
N PRO A 175 18.54 12.83 -12.55
CA PRO A 175 19.01 12.93 -11.19
C PRO A 175 18.14 13.87 -10.35
N SER A 176 18.01 13.57 -9.05
CA SER A 176 17.34 14.43 -8.08
C SER A 176 18.08 15.75 -7.88
N SER A 177 17.32 16.84 -7.69
CA SER A 177 17.85 18.16 -7.30
C SER A 177 18.55 18.15 -5.94
N ILE A 178 18.36 17.11 -5.12
CA ILE A 178 19.07 16.92 -3.85
C ILE A 178 20.59 17.00 -4.05
N ALA A 179 21.12 16.51 -5.17
CA ALA A 179 22.54 16.58 -5.50
C ALA A 179 23.11 18.02 -5.58
N LYS A 180 22.24 19.04 -5.67
CA LYS A 180 22.64 20.46 -5.72
C LYS A 180 22.43 21.22 -4.41
N LEU A 181 22.04 20.55 -3.34
CA LEU A 181 21.71 21.17 -2.05
C LEU A 181 22.89 21.96 -1.44
N ASP A 182 24.11 21.47 -1.61
CA ASP A 182 25.29 22.15 -1.10
C ASP A 182 25.64 23.41 -1.92
N GLN A 183 25.14 23.52 -3.15
CA GLN A 183 25.38 24.66 -4.04
C GLN A 183 24.39 25.80 -3.79
N PHE A 184 23.15 25.48 -3.43
CA PHE A 184 22.04 26.45 -3.33
C PHE A 184 21.39 26.44 -1.95
N ALA A 185 21.60 27.53 -1.21
CA ALA A 185 21.07 27.68 0.14
C ALA A 185 19.53 27.77 0.19
N ASN A 186 18.92 28.26 -0.88
CA ASN A 186 17.49 28.50 -1.04
C ASN A 186 16.76 27.33 -1.72
N LEU A 187 17.43 26.21 -1.99
CA LEU A 187 16.80 25.01 -2.56
C LEU A 187 16.13 24.16 -1.47
N VAL A 188 14.89 23.79 -1.72
CA VAL A 188 14.12 22.82 -0.91
C VAL A 188 13.59 21.74 -1.83
N VAL A 189 13.81 20.46 -1.50
CA VAL A 189 13.32 19.33 -2.28
C VAL A 189 12.31 18.54 -1.46
N LEU A 190 11.11 18.31 -2.01
CA LEU A 190 10.07 17.52 -1.37
C LEU A 190 10.13 16.08 -1.86
N ARG A 191 10.05 15.13 -0.92
CA ARG A 191 10.10 13.69 -1.20
C ARG A 191 8.99 12.97 -0.44
N THR A 192 8.50 11.85 -0.96
CA THR A 192 7.41 11.10 -0.32
C THR A 192 7.49 9.61 -0.62
N LEU A 193 7.03 8.79 0.32
CA LEU A 193 6.84 7.35 0.10
C LEU A 193 5.52 7.03 -0.63
N SER A 194 4.68 8.03 -0.89
CA SER A 194 3.30 7.85 -1.39
C SER A 194 3.22 7.20 -2.78
N LYS A 195 4.18 7.47 -3.67
CA LYS A 195 4.10 7.05 -5.08
C LYS A 195 5.08 5.92 -5.39
N SER A 196 6.36 6.21 -5.39
CA SER A 196 7.42 5.28 -5.76
C SER A 196 7.58 4.08 -4.80
N HIS A 197 7.10 4.22 -3.56
CA HIS A 197 7.14 3.18 -2.54
C HIS A 197 5.77 2.53 -2.26
N ALA A 198 4.75 2.81 -3.10
CA ALA A 198 3.39 2.26 -2.99
C ALA A 198 2.74 2.49 -1.61
N ALA A 199 3.10 3.58 -0.92
CA ALA A 199 2.71 3.85 0.47
C ALA A 199 1.86 5.13 0.61
N ALA A 200 0.98 5.41 -0.34
CA ALA A 200 0.12 6.61 -0.31
C ALA A 200 -0.73 6.70 0.96
N GLY A 201 -1.27 5.57 1.44
CA GLY A 201 -2.05 5.48 2.68
C GLY A 201 -1.23 5.69 3.96
N LEU A 202 0.10 5.58 3.89
CA LEU A 202 0.98 5.74 5.04
C LEU A 202 1.15 7.19 5.47
N ARG A 203 0.96 8.15 4.55
CA ARG A 203 1.16 9.58 4.81
C ARG A 203 2.55 9.88 5.39
N CYS A 204 3.63 9.48 4.71
CA CYS A 204 5.01 9.69 5.13
C CYS A 204 5.86 10.27 3.99
N GLY A 205 6.60 11.34 4.27
CA GLY A 205 7.46 12.05 3.33
C GLY A 205 8.49 12.91 4.06
N ALA A 206 9.15 13.79 3.32
CA ALA A 206 10.17 14.65 3.88
C ALA A 206 10.38 15.93 3.05
N ALA A 207 10.81 17.00 3.72
CA ALA A 207 11.48 18.13 3.12
C ALA A 207 13.00 17.97 3.31
N VAL A 208 13.75 18.15 2.24
CA VAL A 208 15.21 18.14 2.22
C VAL A 208 15.70 19.53 1.86
N ALA A 209 16.43 20.16 2.76
CA ALA A 209 16.93 21.53 2.61
C ALA A 209 18.17 21.75 3.49
N ARG A 210 18.79 22.91 3.43
CA ARG A 210 19.84 23.27 4.39
C ARG A 210 19.32 23.31 5.83
N GLY A 211 20.22 23.11 6.80
CA GLY A 211 19.89 22.96 8.22
C GLY A 211 19.18 24.17 8.86
N ASP A 212 19.36 25.36 8.34
CA ASP A 212 18.62 26.58 8.74
C ASP A 212 17.12 26.47 8.37
N VAL A 213 16.81 26.03 7.14
CA VAL A 213 15.44 25.82 6.68
C VAL A 213 14.77 24.68 7.44
N THR A 214 15.43 23.50 7.55
CA THR A 214 14.87 22.34 8.26
C THR A 214 14.61 22.64 9.73
N SER A 215 15.49 23.41 10.39
CA SER A 215 15.30 23.83 11.77
C SER A 215 14.05 24.71 11.96
N LEU A 216 13.71 25.56 11.00
CA LEU A 216 12.49 26.36 11.02
C LEU A 216 11.25 25.49 10.78
N LEU A 217 11.31 24.54 9.84
CA LEU A 217 10.22 23.58 9.61
C LEU A 217 9.90 22.79 10.88
N GLN A 218 10.90 22.30 11.61
CA GLN A 218 10.71 21.56 12.84
C GLN A 218 10.05 22.41 13.95
N LYS A 219 10.20 23.74 13.94
CA LYS A 219 9.54 24.63 14.91
C LYS A 219 8.03 24.76 14.66
N VAL A 220 7.59 24.70 13.41
CA VAL A 220 6.17 24.85 13.03
C VAL A 220 5.46 23.50 12.86
N LEU A 221 6.21 22.42 12.79
CA LEU A 221 5.69 21.06 12.72
C LEU A 221 4.97 20.69 14.02
N ALA A 222 3.93 19.87 13.95
CA ALA A 222 3.25 19.35 15.13
C ALA A 222 4.25 18.63 16.07
N PRO A 223 4.03 18.65 17.40
CA PRO A 223 4.95 18.01 18.36
C PRO A 223 5.15 16.52 18.12
N TYR A 224 4.11 15.80 17.65
CA TYR A 224 4.07 14.35 17.42
C TYR A 224 3.42 14.06 16.06
N PRO A 225 4.09 14.39 14.91
CA PRO A 225 3.41 14.37 13.61
C PRO A 225 3.14 12.98 13.09
N LEU A 226 3.97 12.00 13.44
CA LEU A 226 3.88 10.63 12.91
C LEU A 226 3.43 9.66 13.99
N ALA A 227 2.41 8.85 13.69
CA ALA A 227 1.98 7.78 14.56
C ALA A 227 2.98 6.61 14.59
N ALA A 228 3.10 5.91 15.72
CA ALA A 228 4.02 4.78 15.86
C ALA A 228 3.84 3.68 14.79
N PRO A 229 2.62 3.25 14.39
CA PRO A 229 2.44 2.28 13.30
C PRO A 229 2.95 2.79 11.94
N VAL A 230 2.83 4.09 11.67
CA VAL A 230 3.36 4.72 10.44
C VAL A 230 4.88 4.62 10.40
N MET A 231 5.54 4.90 11.53
CA MET A 231 7.00 4.79 11.64
C MET A 231 7.48 3.36 11.40
N GLN A 232 6.86 2.36 12.03
CA GLN A 232 7.20 0.94 11.86
C GLN A 232 7.05 0.49 10.41
N ALA A 233 5.94 0.87 9.76
CA ALA A 233 5.71 0.55 8.36
C ALA A 233 6.72 1.23 7.43
N ALA A 234 7.03 2.52 7.65
CA ALA A 234 8.02 3.26 6.87
C ALA A 234 9.43 2.66 7.02
N LEU A 235 9.84 2.29 8.23
CA LEU A 235 11.10 1.59 8.48
C LEU A 235 11.18 0.25 7.73
N THR A 236 10.08 -0.49 7.69
CA THR A 236 10.01 -1.76 6.94
C THR A 236 10.13 -1.53 5.44
N ILE A 237 9.45 -0.52 4.89
CA ILE A 237 9.49 -0.16 3.47
C ILE A 237 10.92 0.24 3.05
N LEU A 238 11.62 1.01 3.89
CA LEU A 238 12.95 1.54 3.61
C LEU A 238 14.10 0.56 3.88
N LYS A 239 13.82 -0.70 4.24
CA LYS A 239 14.85 -1.73 4.31
C LYS A 239 15.45 -1.98 2.92
N PRO A 240 16.80 -2.19 2.80
CA PRO A 240 17.46 -2.38 1.50
C PRO A 240 16.82 -3.47 0.62
N GLU A 241 16.45 -4.60 1.20
CA GLU A 241 15.80 -5.71 0.50
C GLU A 241 14.42 -5.35 -0.08
N ASN A 242 13.69 -4.44 0.57
CA ASN A 242 12.38 -3.99 0.11
C ASN A 242 12.52 -2.86 -0.92
N THR A 243 13.47 -1.94 -0.73
CA THR A 243 13.73 -0.89 -1.72
C THR A 243 14.21 -1.45 -3.05
N ALA A 244 15.01 -2.53 -3.05
CA ALA A 244 15.40 -3.24 -4.26
C ALA A 244 14.18 -3.83 -5.00
N LYS A 245 13.31 -4.55 -4.31
CA LYS A 245 12.06 -5.08 -4.90
C LYS A 245 11.14 -3.99 -5.44
N LEU A 246 11.07 -2.85 -4.74
CA LEU A 246 10.29 -1.69 -5.21
C LEU A 246 10.91 -1.05 -6.45
N ALA A 247 12.24 -1.07 -6.61
CA ALA A 247 12.89 -0.62 -7.83
C ALA A 247 12.50 -1.46 -9.04
N GLU A 248 12.45 -2.80 -8.91
CA GLU A 248 11.95 -3.70 -9.96
C GLU A 248 10.49 -3.37 -10.33
N LYS A 249 9.62 -3.19 -9.33
CA LYS A 249 8.21 -2.83 -9.56
C LYS A 249 8.05 -1.46 -10.25
N ARG A 250 8.90 -0.48 -9.92
CA ARG A 250 8.91 0.81 -10.63
C ARG A 250 9.32 0.66 -12.09
N ALA A 251 10.35 -0.15 -12.37
CA ALA A 251 10.77 -0.45 -13.76
C ALA A 251 9.64 -1.10 -14.56
N ASP A 252 8.86 -2.01 -13.96
CA ASP A 252 7.66 -2.59 -14.58
C ASP A 252 6.62 -1.52 -14.91
N ILE A 253 6.37 -0.57 -13.99
CA ILE A 253 5.43 0.54 -14.20
C ILE A 253 5.90 1.43 -15.35
N VAL A 254 7.19 1.78 -15.40
CA VAL A 254 7.78 2.60 -16.48
C VAL A 254 7.66 1.88 -17.83
N THR A 255 7.97 0.59 -17.88
CA THR A 255 7.83 -0.24 -19.08
C THR A 255 6.39 -0.25 -19.57
N ARG A 256 5.45 -0.49 -18.66
CA ARG A 256 4.01 -0.51 -18.94
C ARG A 256 3.51 0.85 -19.40
N ARG A 257 3.89 1.93 -18.70
CA ARG A 257 3.61 3.31 -19.11
C ARG A 257 3.98 3.57 -20.55
N ASN A 258 5.23 3.26 -20.92
CA ASN A 258 5.76 3.51 -22.25
C ASN A 258 5.07 2.63 -23.32
N GLY A 259 4.66 1.41 -22.97
CA GLY A 259 3.85 0.54 -23.82
C GLY A 259 2.46 1.12 -24.07
N TYR A 260 1.72 1.43 -23.01
CA TYR A 260 0.35 1.95 -23.13
C TYR A 260 0.28 3.36 -23.71
N ALA A 261 1.31 4.19 -23.58
CA ALA A 261 1.39 5.46 -24.29
C ALA A 261 1.25 5.27 -25.82
N LYS A 262 1.89 4.23 -26.37
CA LYS A 262 1.80 3.88 -27.79
C LYS A 262 0.43 3.31 -28.18
N GLU A 263 -0.18 2.53 -27.31
CA GLU A 263 -1.51 1.94 -27.57
C GLU A 263 -2.62 3.00 -27.49
N PHE A 264 -2.61 3.87 -26.49
CA PHE A 264 -3.58 4.96 -26.40
C PHE A 264 -3.47 5.95 -27.55
N ALA A 265 -2.26 6.20 -28.07
CA ALA A 265 -2.07 7.08 -29.23
C ALA A 265 -2.72 6.56 -30.52
N LYS A 266 -3.14 5.29 -30.57
CA LYS A 266 -3.85 4.69 -31.71
C LYS A 266 -5.38 4.85 -31.64
N LEU A 267 -5.91 5.26 -30.50
CA LEU A 267 -7.36 5.40 -30.28
C LEU A 267 -7.88 6.65 -31.00
N ASP A 268 -9.03 6.52 -31.68
CA ASP A 268 -9.63 7.60 -32.47
C ASP A 268 -9.98 8.84 -31.65
N ASP A 269 -10.36 8.67 -30.37
CA ASP A 269 -10.71 9.76 -29.46
C ASP A 269 -9.50 10.45 -28.83
N VAL A 270 -8.28 9.91 -29.00
CA VAL A 270 -7.04 10.46 -28.45
C VAL A 270 -6.34 11.32 -29.48
N GLN A 271 -6.17 12.59 -29.21
CA GLN A 271 -5.45 13.54 -30.06
C GLN A 271 -3.93 13.44 -29.88
N SER A 272 -3.49 13.32 -28.62
CA SER A 272 -2.10 13.09 -28.30
C SER A 272 -1.91 12.52 -26.90
N VAL A 273 -0.78 11.84 -26.68
CA VAL A 273 -0.32 11.36 -25.37
C VAL A 273 0.96 12.09 -25.06
N LEU A 274 0.99 12.83 -23.95
CA LEU A 274 2.18 13.58 -23.58
C LEU A 274 3.30 12.64 -23.07
N PRO A 275 4.58 12.97 -23.32
CA PRO A 275 5.72 12.27 -22.71
C PRO A 275 5.60 12.27 -21.19
N SER A 276 6.01 11.19 -20.55
CA SER A 276 5.86 11.05 -19.11
C SER A 276 7.13 10.55 -18.43
N ASP A 277 7.51 11.21 -17.35
CA ASP A 277 8.52 10.85 -16.34
C ASP A 277 7.89 10.49 -14.98
N ALA A 278 6.56 10.26 -14.96
CA ALA A 278 5.79 9.92 -13.76
C ALA A 278 5.18 8.51 -13.86
N ASN A 279 4.36 8.11 -12.89
CA ASN A 279 3.61 6.85 -12.91
C ASN A 279 2.21 6.98 -13.52
N TYR A 280 2.01 7.92 -14.40
CA TYR A 280 0.75 8.19 -15.11
C TYR A 280 1.02 8.78 -16.50
N LEU A 281 0.01 8.80 -17.34
CA LEU A 281 -0.02 9.47 -18.64
C LEU A 281 -1.03 10.62 -18.60
N LEU A 282 -0.75 11.67 -19.37
CA LEU A 282 -1.74 12.70 -19.68
C LEU A 282 -2.08 12.61 -21.18
N LEU A 283 -3.36 12.39 -21.45
CA LEU A 283 -3.92 12.32 -22.79
C LEU A 283 -4.67 13.60 -23.11
N LEU A 284 -4.43 14.18 -24.26
CA LEU A 284 -5.33 15.17 -24.87
C LEU A 284 -6.31 14.41 -25.75
N VAL A 285 -7.63 14.60 -25.51
CA VAL A 285 -8.68 13.82 -26.14
C VAL A 285 -9.71 14.74 -26.80
N ARG A 286 -10.65 14.18 -27.57
CA ARG A 286 -11.73 14.98 -28.20
C ARG A 286 -12.73 15.49 -27.17
N ASP A 287 -13.11 14.66 -26.23
CA ASP A 287 -14.05 14.95 -25.15
C ASP A 287 -13.66 14.20 -23.88
N ALA A 288 -13.09 14.92 -22.91
CA ALA A 288 -12.63 14.35 -21.67
C ALA A 288 -13.78 13.85 -20.77
N ALA A 289 -14.91 14.53 -20.81
CA ALA A 289 -16.07 14.14 -20.01
C ALA A 289 -16.68 12.84 -20.52
N ASP A 290 -16.86 12.67 -21.84
CA ASP A 290 -17.35 11.44 -22.45
C ASP A 290 -16.41 10.27 -22.20
N LEU A 291 -15.09 10.46 -22.38
CA LEU A 291 -14.09 9.42 -22.13
C LEU A 291 -14.06 8.98 -20.67
N CYS A 292 -14.13 9.91 -19.73
CA CYS A 292 -14.21 9.61 -18.29
C CYS A 292 -15.52 8.89 -17.95
N GLU A 293 -16.64 9.25 -18.59
CA GLU A 293 -17.94 8.61 -18.37
C GLU A 293 -18.00 7.19 -18.97
N LYS A 294 -17.41 6.96 -20.14
CA LYS A 294 -17.23 5.60 -20.70
C LYS A 294 -16.46 4.70 -19.75
N ALA A 295 -15.32 5.17 -19.25
CA ALA A 295 -14.53 4.43 -18.26
C ALA A 295 -15.33 4.17 -16.97
N ARG A 296 -16.04 5.18 -16.44
CA ARG A 296 -16.84 5.08 -15.21
C ARG A 296 -17.95 4.04 -15.31
N LYS A 297 -18.65 3.95 -16.43
CA LYS A 297 -19.68 2.93 -16.69
C LYS A 297 -19.14 1.51 -16.61
N SER A 298 -17.84 1.33 -16.89
CA SER A 298 -17.13 0.06 -16.78
C SER A 298 -16.40 -0.12 -15.45
N GLY A 299 -16.69 0.72 -14.45
CA GLY A 299 -16.08 0.64 -13.11
C GLY A 299 -14.67 1.22 -13.02
N ILE A 300 -14.19 1.96 -14.03
CA ILE A 300 -12.85 2.56 -14.06
C ILE A 300 -12.95 4.07 -13.83
N ILE A 301 -12.25 4.58 -12.82
CA ILE A 301 -12.27 6.02 -12.51
C ILE A 301 -11.00 6.67 -13.05
N LEU A 302 -11.16 7.61 -13.97
CA LEU A 302 -10.11 8.45 -14.53
C LEU A 302 -10.15 9.86 -13.94
N ARG A 303 -9.14 10.68 -14.23
CA ARG A 303 -9.08 12.05 -13.73
C ARG A 303 -9.13 13.05 -14.87
N ASP A 304 -10.28 13.72 -15.05
CA ASP A 304 -10.41 14.88 -15.91
C ASP A 304 -9.56 16.05 -15.38
N GLN A 305 -8.73 16.61 -16.24
CA GLN A 305 -7.84 17.73 -15.98
C GLN A 305 -8.23 18.98 -16.78
N SER A 306 -9.36 18.99 -17.46
CA SER A 306 -9.81 20.06 -18.33
C SER A 306 -10.00 21.41 -17.60
N HIS A 307 -10.11 21.37 -16.27
CA HIS A 307 -10.19 22.57 -15.43
C HIS A 307 -8.85 23.28 -15.25
N GLN A 308 -7.74 22.65 -15.60
CA GLN A 308 -6.41 23.25 -15.51
C GLN A 308 -6.14 24.15 -16.72
N PRO A 309 -5.49 25.31 -16.52
CA PRO A 309 -5.18 26.22 -17.63
C PRO A 309 -4.32 25.53 -18.71
N GLY A 310 -4.72 25.64 -19.98
CA GLY A 310 -4.00 25.06 -21.13
C GLY A 310 -4.11 23.54 -21.25
N LEU A 311 -5.07 22.91 -20.55
CA LEU A 311 -5.33 21.48 -20.59
C LEU A 311 -6.78 21.15 -20.96
N GLU A 312 -7.37 21.92 -21.90
CA GLU A 312 -8.70 21.64 -22.40
C GLU A 312 -8.79 20.20 -22.94
N ASN A 313 -9.81 19.44 -22.49
CA ASN A 313 -10.00 18.04 -22.84
C ASN A 313 -8.81 17.13 -22.51
N ALA A 314 -8.17 17.32 -21.37
CA ALA A 314 -7.08 16.47 -20.90
C ALA A 314 -7.53 15.46 -19.84
N VAL A 315 -7.10 14.22 -19.97
CA VAL A 315 -7.40 13.13 -19.02
C VAL A 315 -6.10 12.53 -18.51
N ARG A 316 -5.95 12.50 -17.17
CA ARG A 316 -4.81 11.85 -16.52
C ARG A 316 -5.18 10.40 -16.14
N ILE A 317 -4.32 9.46 -16.54
CA ILE A 317 -4.47 8.02 -16.34
C ILE A 317 -3.28 7.50 -15.55
N ALA A 318 -3.50 7.07 -14.30
CA ALA A 318 -2.46 6.37 -13.53
C ALA A 318 -2.18 4.98 -14.14
N ILE A 319 -0.94 4.53 -14.09
CA ILE A 319 -0.56 3.21 -14.58
C ILE A 319 -0.88 2.16 -13.51
N GLY A 320 -1.89 1.35 -13.79
CA GLY A 320 -2.34 0.23 -12.99
C GLY A 320 -1.60 -1.08 -13.26
N SER A 321 -2.19 -2.21 -12.86
CA SER A 321 -1.73 -3.56 -13.22
C SER A 321 -1.84 -3.78 -14.75
N ALA A 322 -1.27 -4.88 -15.24
CA ALA A 322 -1.39 -5.21 -16.67
C ALA A 322 -2.86 -5.43 -17.05
N GLU A 323 -3.61 -6.11 -16.19
CA GLU A 323 -5.01 -6.44 -16.38
C GLU A 323 -5.89 -5.18 -16.34
N GLU A 324 -5.66 -4.28 -15.36
CA GLU A 324 -6.39 -2.99 -15.28
C GLU A 324 -6.15 -2.12 -16.51
N MET A 325 -4.90 -2.05 -16.99
CA MET A 325 -4.57 -1.28 -18.17
C MET A 325 -5.14 -1.90 -19.46
N GLN A 326 -5.17 -3.23 -19.55
CA GLN A 326 -5.78 -3.93 -20.68
C GLN A 326 -7.29 -3.72 -20.71
N GLN A 327 -7.94 -3.79 -19.54
CA GLN A 327 -9.36 -3.49 -19.40
C GLN A 327 -9.66 -2.06 -19.84
N LEU A 328 -8.89 -1.09 -19.36
CA LEU A 328 -9.06 0.31 -19.75
C LEU A 328 -8.90 0.49 -21.26
N LEU A 329 -7.87 -0.08 -21.87
CA LEU A 329 -7.63 0.03 -23.30
C LEU A 329 -8.84 -0.51 -24.11
N ALA A 330 -9.36 -1.69 -23.76
CA ALA A 330 -10.53 -2.29 -24.42
C ALA A 330 -11.77 -1.38 -24.29
N VAL A 331 -12.04 -0.85 -23.09
CA VAL A 331 -13.16 0.09 -22.86
C VAL A 331 -13.04 1.33 -23.74
N LEU A 332 -11.85 1.92 -23.83
CA LEU A 332 -11.63 3.14 -24.63
C LEU A 332 -11.67 2.86 -26.13
N ALA A 333 -11.29 1.65 -26.56
CA ALA A 333 -11.43 1.18 -27.95
C ALA A 333 -12.88 0.82 -28.33
N GLY A 334 -13.83 0.84 -27.39
CA GLY A 334 -15.21 0.43 -27.62
C GLY A 334 -15.40 -1.09 -27.71
N GLU A 335 -14.43 -1.86 -27.21
CA GLU A 335 -14.45 -3.31 -27.14
C GLU A 335 -15.04 -3.79 -25.81
N ASN A 336 -15.49 -5.05 -25.76
CA ASN A 336 -15.86 -5.66 -24.49
C ASN A 336 -14.58 -5.90 -23.65
N PRO A 337 -14.45 -5.26 -22.47
CA PRO A 337 -13.26 -5.44 -21.66
C PRO A 337 -13.17 -6.88 -21.15
N PRO A 338 -11.95 -7.46 -21.09
CA PRO A 338 -11.74 -8.70 -20.38
C PRO A 338 -12.19 -8.53 -18.92
N ALA A 339 -12.88 -9.52 -18.38
CA ALA A 339 -13.23 -9.49 -16.97
C ALA A 339 -11.93 -9.43 -16.14
N LEU A 340 -11.83 -8.46 -15.24
CA LEU A 340 -10.76 -8.50 -14.24
C LEU A 340 -10.90 -9.82 -13.47
N PRO A 341 -9.80 -10.52 -13.18
CA PRO A 341 -9.87 -11.69 -12.32
C PRO A 341 -10.52 -11.26 -11.02
N ALA A 342 -11.67 -11.87 -10.71
CA ALA A 342 -12.38 -11.61 -9.48
C ALA A 342 -11.38 -11.79 -8.33
N GLN A 343 -11.23 -10.80 -7.46
CA GLN A 343 -10.40 -10.97 -6.28
C GLN A 343 -10.95 -12.16 -5.50
N ARG A 344 -10.15 -13.22 -5.35
CA ARG A 344 -10.53 -14.41 -4.59
C ARG A 344 -10.46 -14.11 -3.09
N ARG A 345 -11.29 -13.13 -2.70
CA ARG A 345 -11.46 -12.67 -1.32
C ARG A 345 -12.91 -12.79 -0.92
N PHE A 346 -13.15 -13.38 0.25
CA PHE A 346 -14.50 -13.52 0.78
C PHE A 346 -14.49 -13.38 2.30
N SER A 347 -15.56 -12.81 2.85
CA SER A 347 -15.76 -12.65 4.29
C SER A 347 -17.05 -13.33 4.71
N VAL A 348 -17.01 -14.02 5.84
CA VAL A 348 -18.15 -14.66 6.48
C VAL A 348 -18.29 -14.09 7.89
N THR A 349 -19.50 -13.74 8.27
CA THR A 349 -19.86 -13.47 9.66
C THR A 349 -20.93 -14.48 10.07
N ARG A 350 -20.68 -15.19 11.16
CA ARG A 350 -21.59 -16.21 11.71
C ARG A 350 -21.85 -15.88 13.17
N LYS A 351 -23.11 -15.86 13.56
CA LYS A 351 -23.52 -15.64 14.96
C LYS A 351 -24.57 -16.64 15.35
N THR A 352 -24.32 -17.34 16.44
CA THR A 352 -25.24 -18.28 17.10
C THR A 352 -25.53 -17.79 18.54
N SER A 353 -26.17 -18.62 19.34
CA SER A 353 -26.25 -18.39 20.80
C SER A 353 -24.94 -18.68 21.53
N GLU A 354 -24.02 -19.44 20.90
CA GLU A 354 -22.80 -20.00 21.50
C GLU A 354 -21.55 -19.28 20.99
N THR A 355 -21.55 -18.80 19.73
CA THR A 355 -20.38 -18.19 19.10
C THR A 355 -20.72 -16.96 18.29
N ALA A 356 -19.77 -16.01 18.19
CA ALA A 356 -19.79 -14.90 17.26
C ALA A 356 -18.45 -14.89 16.50
N ILE A 357 -18.49 -15.14 15.18
CA ILE A 357 -17.30 -15.39 14.36
C ILE A 357 -17.28 -14.43 13.18
N SER A 358 -16.10 -13.90 12.87
CA SER A 358 -15.80 -13.24 11.60
C SER A 358 -14.58 -13.87 10.95
N VAL A 359 -14.70 -14.24 9.69
CA VAL A 359 -13.61 -14.81 8.90
C VAL A 359 -13.47 -14.07 7.59
N THR A 360 -12.26 -13.68 7.23
CA THR A 360 -11.91 -13.16 5.91
C THR A 360 -10.73 -13.94 5.34
N VAL A 361 -10.91 -14.50 4.15
CA VAL A 361 -9.83 -15.12 3.37
C VAL A 361 -9.53 -14.31 2.11
N ASN A 362 -8.26 -14.31 1.69
CA ASN A 362 -7.84 -13.82 0.38
C ASN A 362 -6.83 -14.81 -0.20
N LEU A 363 -7.26 -15.57 -1.21
CA LEU A 363 -6.48 -16.66 -1.82
C LEU A 363 -5.34 -16.14 -2.73
N ASP A 364 -5.31 -14.83 -3.02
CA ASP A 364 -4.30 -14.19 -3.87
C ASP A 364 -3.22 -13.42 -3.09
N LYS A 365 -3.34 -13.39 -1.74
CA LYS A 365 -2.38 -12.72 -0.84
C LYS A 365 -1.94 -13.68 0.25
N THR A 366 -0.70 -13.55 0.72
CA THR A 366 -0.13 -14.38 1.80
C THR A 366 -0.19 -13.71 3.18
N ALA A 367 -0.68 -12.49 3.26
CA ALA A 367 -0.79 -11.69 4.49
C ALA A 367 -1.97 -10.70 4.39
N PRO A 368 -2.58 -10.29 5.51
CA PRO A 368 -2.25 -10.68 6.89
C PRO A 368 -2.68 -12.11 7.24
N VAL A 369 -2.06 -12.68 8.28
CA VAL A 369 -2.57 -13.86 9.00
C VAL A 369 -2.76 -13.45 10.45
N LYS A 370 -4.02 -13.38 10.89
CA LYS A 370 -4.43 -12.98 12.24
C LYS A 370 -5.54 -13.90 12.71
N ILE A 371 -5.32 -14.65 13.75
CA ILE A 371 -6.23 -15.68 14.21
C ILE A 371 -6.37 -15.55 15.73
N ASN A 372 -7.60 -15.58 16.21
CA ASN A 372 -7.94 -15.57 17.62
C ASN A 372 -9.27 -16.32 17.81
N THR A 373 -9.18 -17.60 18.16
CA THR A 373 -10.35 -18.46 18.48
C THR A 373 -10.56 -18.58 19.98
N GLY A 374 -9.59 -18.15 20.78
CA GLY A 374 -9.52 -18.39 22.22
C GLY A 374 -8.98 -19.78 22.58
N VAL A 375 -8.72 -20.67 21.63
CA VAL A 375 -8.10 -21.99 21.79
C VAL A 375 -6.70 -21.93 21.20
N GLY A 376 -5.67 -21.78 22.03
CA GLY A 376 -4.33 -21.40 21.60
C GLY A 376 -3.69 -22.39 20.63
N PHE A 377 -3.84 -23.70 20.87
CA PHE A 377 -3.32 -24.70 19.94
C PHE A 377 -4.09 -24.72 18.62
N TYR A 378 -5.39 -24.46 18.63
CA TYR A 378 -6.17 -24.35 17.41
C TYR A 378 -5.80 -23.13 16.58
N ASP A 379 -5.53 -21.98 17.22
CA ASP A 379 -5.00 -20.78 16.54
C ASP A 379 -3.71 -21.12 15.80
N HIS A 380 -2.80 -21.86 16.45
CA HIS A 380 -1.57 -22.34 15.84
C HIS A 380 -1.84 -23.26 14.64
N MET A 381 -2.82 -24.14 14.72
CA MET A 381 -3.19 -25.04 13.62
C MET A 381 -3.78 -24.31 12.42
N LEU A 382 -4.64 -23.32 12.64
CA LEU A 382 -5.19 -22.47 11.58
C LEU A 382 -4.09 -21.60 10.93
N ASP A 383 -3.12 -21.14 11.70
CA ASP A 383 -1.92 -20.45 11.20
C ASP A 383 -1.10 -21.36 10.26
N GLN A 384 -0.96 -22.66 10.59
CA GLN A 384 -0.33 -23.63 9.70
C GLN A 384 -1.09 -23.76 8.37
N ILE A 385 -2.43 -23.85 8.40
CA ILE A 385 -3.24 -23.89 7.17
C ILE A 385 -2.97 -22.66 6.30
N ALA A 386 -3.05 -21.46 6.87
CA ALA A 386 -2.88 -20.21 6.13
C ALA A 386 -1.47 -20.05 5.56
N LYS A 387 -0.43 -20.28 6.36
CA LYS A 387 0.98 -20.16 5.95
C LYS A 387 1.36 -21.20 4.89
N HIS A 388 1.02 -22.48 5.11
CA HIS A 388 1.33 -23.54 4.16
C HIS A 388 0.42 -23.49 2.93
N GLY A 389 -0.83 -23.08 3.11
CA GLY A 389 -1.78 -22.77 2.03
C GLY A 389 -1.39 -21.57 1.18
N GLY A 390 -0.59 -20.65 1.74
CA GLY A 390 -0.12 -19.46 1.05
C GLY A 390 -1.22 -18.44 0.79
N PHE A 391 -2.17 -18.31 1.71
CA PHE A 391 -3.26 -17.34 1.63
C PHE A 391 -3.40 -16.50 2.90
N SER A 392 -4.05 -15.32 2.79
CA SER A 392 -4.35 -14.44 3.91
C SER A 392 -5.58 -14.93 4.66
N LEU A 393 -5.49 -14.95 6.00
CA LEU A 393 -6.57 -15.35 6.88
C LEU A 393 -6.67 -14.37 8.06
N GLU A 394 -7.82 -13.74 8.21
CA GLU A 394 -8.19 -13.00 9.42
C GLU A 394 -9.41 -13.71 10.01
N LEU A 395 -9.29 -14.22 11.25
CA LEU A 395 -10.32 -14.98 11.95
C LEU A 395 -10.40 -14.54 13.41
N GLU A 396 -11.58 -14.11 13.82
CA GLU A 396 -11.91 -13.75 15.21
C GLU A 396 -13.12 -14.57 15.65
N CYS A 397 -13.07 -15.15 16.84
CA CYS A 397 -14.16 -15.88 17.46
C CYS A 397 -14.32 -15.44 18.91
N ASP A 398 -15.53 -15.10 19.28
CA ASP A 398 -15.99 -14.93 20.68
C ASP A 398 -16.97 -16.09 20.96
N GLY A 399 -16.53 -17.10 21.69
CA GLY A 399 -17.27 -18.33 21.96
C GLY A 399 -17.38 -18.65 23.44
N ASP A 400 -18.25 -19.61 23.77
CA ASP A 400 -18.59 -20.04 25.12
C ASP A 400 -17.56 -21.01 25.74
N LEU A 401 -16.26 -20.68 25.62
CA LEU A 401 -15.12 -21.47 26.11
C LEU A 401 -15.19 -21.87 27.59
N HIS A 402 -16.06 -21.21 28.37
CA HIS A 402 -16.33 -21.58 29.75
C HIS A 402 -17.10 -22.91 29.90
N ILE A 403 -17.69 -23.38 28.80
CA ILE A 403 -18.32 -24.72 28.69
C ILE A 403 -17.26 -25.72 28.22
N ASP A 404 -16.81 -25.59 26.97
CA ASP A 404 -15.69 -26.32 26.37
C ASP A 404 -15.27 -25.67 25.02
N PRO A 405 -14.20 -26.14 24.35
CA PRO A 405 -13.78 -25.57 23.07
C PRO A 405 -14.62 -26.06 21.87
N HIS A 406 -15.53 -26.99 22.02
CA HIS A 406 -16.21 -27.69 20.91
C HIS A 406 -16.89 -26.71 19.93
N HIS A 407 -17.80 -25.89 20.46
CA HIS A 407 -18.57 -24.94 19.63
C HIS A 407 -17.67 -23.95 18.91
N SER A 408 -16.64 -23.40 19.58
CA SER A 408 -15.69 -22.46 18.98
C SER A 408 -14.89 -23.12 17.86
N VAL A 409 -14.39 -24.34 18.04
CA VAL A 409 -13.56 -25.06 17.06
C VAL A 409 -14.40 -25.45 15.84
N GLU A 410 -15.58 -26.05 16.04
CA GLU A 410 -16.47 -26.47 14.96
C GLU A 410 -16.95 -25.27 14.13
N ASP A 411 -17.50 -24.25 14.78
CA ASP A 411 -18.06 -23.09 14.12
C ASP A 411 -17.01 -22.25 13.37
N CYS A 412 -15.78 -22.17 13.87
CA CYS A 412 -14.66 -21.58 13.14
C CYS A 412 -14.32 -22.37 11.87
N ALA A 413 -14.32 -23.71 11.94
CA ALA A 413 -14.08 -24.56 10.77
C ALA A 413 -15.18 -24.41 9.71
N ILE A 414 -16.45 -24.36 10.12
CA ILE A 414 -17.59 -24.06 9.25
C ILE A 414 -17.40 -22.70 8.54
N ALA A 415 -17.14 -21.65 9.30
CA ALA A 415 -17.00 -20.30 8.76
C ALA A 415 -15.79 -20.17 7.82
N LEU A 416 -14.67 -20.81 8.14
CA LEU A 416 -13.49 -20.86 7.28
C LEU A 416 -13.77 -21.62 5.97
N GLY A 417 -14.45 -22.79 6.03
CA GLY A 417 -14.85 -23.55 4.85
C GLY A 417 -15.74 -22.73 3.91
N GLN A 418 -16.73 -22.03 4.48
CA GLN A 418 -17.61 -21.12 3.72
C GLN A 418 -16.83 -19.96 3.08
N ALA A 419 -15.87 -19.39 3.80
CA ALA A 419 -15.05 -18.29 3.31
C ALA A 419 -14.13 -18.74 2.14
N ILE A 420 -13.49 -19.91 2.24
CA ILE A 420 -12.69 -20.48 1.15
C ILE A 420 -13.57 -20.76 -0.06
N ARG A 421 -14.73 -21.39 0.13
CA ARG A 421 -15.69 -21.66 -0.97
C ARG A 421 -16.13 -20.37 -1.65
N GLY A 422 -16.49 -19.35 -0.88
CA GLY A 422 -16.90 -18.05 -1.42
C GLY A 422 -15.77 -17.37 -2.20
N ALA A 423 -14.54 -17.46 -1.71
CA ALA A 423 -13.37 -16.91 -2.40
C ALA A 423 -13.00 -17.67 -3.68
N LEU A 424 -13.28 -18.96 -3.78
CA LEU A 424 -13.07 -19.75 -5.00
C LEU A 424 -14.07 -19.43 -6.12
N GLY A 425 -15.22 -18.84 -5.79
CA GLY A 425 -16.22 -18.43 -6.76
C GLY A 425 -16.69 -19.59 -7.66
N ASP A 426 -16.64 -19.39 -8.97
CA ASP A 426 -17.04 -20.40 -9.98
C ASP A 426 -15.98 -21.47 -10.24
N LYS A 427 -14.83 -21.39 -9.55
CA LYS A 427 -13.71 -22.34 -9.63
C LYS A 427 -13.04 -22.45 -11.00
N ARG A 428 -13.24 -21.48 -11.91
CA ARG A 428 -12.57 -21.48 -13.21
C ARG A 428 -11.05 -21.33 -13.04
N GLY A 429 -10.31 -22.12 -13.81
CA GLY A 429 -8.86 -22.03 -13.89
C GLY A 429 -8.09 -22.50 -12.66
N ILE A 430 -8.74 -23.02 -11.61
CA ILE A 430 -8.04 -23.57 -10.45
C ILE A 430 -7.38 -24.91 -10.78
N GLY A 431 -6.32 -25.29 -10.04
CA GLY A 431 -5.68 -26.61 -10.12
C GLY A 431 -6.58 -27.77 -9.69
N ARG A 432 -7.64 -27.45 -8.91
CA ARG A 432 -8.68 -28.35 -8.41
C ARG A 432 -8.17 -29.41 -7.44
N TYR A 433 -7.05 -30.06 -7.70
CA TYR A 433 -6.50 -31.17 -6.94
C TYR A 433 -5.28 -30.78 -6.12
N GLY A 434 -5.10 -31.44 -4.97
CA GLY A 434 -3.91 -31.29 -4.14
C GLY A 434 -3.59 -32.55 -3.35
N PHE A 435 -2.30 -32.77 -3.06
CA PHE A 435 -1.77 -33.97 -2.45
C PHE A 435 -0.66 -33.68 -1.47
N PHE A 436 -0.39 -34.64 -0.44
CA PHE A 436 0.87 -34.58 0.29
C PHE A 436 0.98 -35.17 1.74
N LEU A 437 2.06 -35.34 2.63
CA LEU A 437 3.49 -35.19 2.86
C LEU A 437 3.95 -35.65 4.29
N PRO A 438 5.27 -35.93 4.61
CA PRO A 438 5.82 -36.26 5.93
C PRO A 438 6.15 -35.07 6.82
N MET A 439 6.18 -35.28 8.14
CA MET A 439 6.67 -34.37 9.18
C MET A 439 7.36 -35.16 10.28
N ASP A 440 8.70 -35.07 10.35
CA ASP A 440 9.56 -35.86 11.24
C ASP A 440 9.22 -37.38 11.19
N GLU A 441 8.88 -38.00 12.33
CA GLU A 441 8.44 -39.41 12.40
C GLU A 441 6.98 -39.62 11.95
N SER A 442 6.22 -38.54 11.76
CA SER A 442 4.82 -38.60 11.34
C SER A 442 4.68 -38.52 9.83
N LEU A 443 3.86 -39.36 9.25
CA LEU A 443 3.52 -39.35 7.83
C LEU A 443 2.04 -39.02 7.65
N VAL A 444 1.74 -37.92 6.96
CA VAL A 444 0.40 -37.58 6.53
C VAL A 444 0.25 -37.75 5.02
N GLN A 445 -0.84 -38.35 4.59
CA GLN A 445 -1.29 -38.39 3.21
C GLN A 445 -2.57 -37.57 3.12
N VAL A 446 -2.56 -36.50 2.31
CA VAL A 446 -3.74 -35.67 2.08
C VAL A 446 -4.04 -35.63 0.60
N ALA A 447 -5.31 -35.93 0.23
CA ALA A 447 -5.82 -35.72 -1.12
C ALA A 447 -7.08 -34.87 -1.07
N LEU A 448 -7.11 -33.82 -1.89
CA LEU A 448 -8.19 -32.84 -1.95
C LEU A 448 -8.70 -32.69 -3.39
N ASP A 449 -10.03 -32.65 -3.57
CA ASP A 449 -10.70 -32.37 -4.84
C ASP A 449 -11.87 -31.39 -4.62
N PHE A 450 -11.83 -30.23 -5.24
CA PHE A 450 -12.92 -29.25 -5.27
C PHE A 450 -14.03 -29.62 -6.27
N GLY A 451 -14.45 -30.90 -6.26
CA GLY A 451 -15.46 -31.46 -7.16
C GLY A 451 -16.92 -31.03 -6.92
N GLY A 452 -17.16 -30.09 -5.99
CA GLY A 452 -18.50 -29.57 -5.68
C GLY A 452 -19.37 -30.51 -4.84
N ARG A 453 -18.86 -31.63 -4.39
CA ARG A 453 -19.54 -32.61 -3.52
C ARG A 453 -18.72 -32.85 -2.30
N PHE A 454 -19.38 -32.95 -1.15
CA PHE A 454 -18.73 -33.27 0.11
C PHE A 454 -18.41 -34.76 0.25
N TYR A 455 -17.22 -35.09 0.72
CA TYR A 455 -16.82 -36.39 1.25
C TYR A 455 -15.60 -36.23 2.15
N LEU A 456 -15.58 -36.88 3.30
CA LEU A 456 -14.39 -37.00 4.15
C LEU A 456 -14.07 -38.46 4.44
N ASP A 457 -12.81 -38.85 4.23
CA ASP A 457 -12.20 -40.07 4.77
C ASP A 457 -11.02 -39.65 5.66
N PHE A 458 -11.17 -39.76 6.99
CA PHE A 458 -10.16 -39.36 7.96
C PHE A 458 -9.68 -40.59 8.76
N LYS A 459 -8.38 -40.87 8.71
CA LYS A 459 -7.75 -42.00 9.37
C LYS A 459 -6.60 -41.53 10.24
N ALA A 460 -6.78 -41.62 11.54
CA ALA A 460 -5.77 -41.32 12.55
C ALA A 460 -6.03 -42.20 13.80
N ASP A 461 -4.96 -42.54 14.47
CA ASP A 461 -5.01 -43.15 15.81
C ASP A 461 -4.09 -42.30 16.70
N PHE A 462 -4.69 -41.32 17.40
CA PHE A 462 -3.95 -40.41 18.24
C PHE A 462 -3.63 -41.04 19.58
N PRO A 463 -2.34 -41.20 19.96
CA PRO A 463 -1.95 -41.77 21.24
C PRO A 463 -2.49 -41.03 22.48
N GLU A 464 -2.65 -39.73 22.38
CA GLU A 464 -3.11 -38.88 23.48
C GLU A 464 -4.47 -38.25 23.15
N SER A 465 -5.26 -37.96 24.21
CA SER A 465 -6.60 -37.39 24.06
C SER A 465 -6.61 -35.90 23.79
N HIS A 466 -5.51 -35.19 24.07
CA HIS A 466 -5.38 -33.73 23.90
C HIS A 466 -3.98 -33.35 23.43
N VAL A 467 -3.91 -32.26 22.67
CA VAL A 467 -2.67 -31.55 22.38
C VAL A 467 -2.87 -30.08 22.75
N GLY A 468 -2.13 -29.63 23.77
CA GLY A 468 -2.39 -28.31 24.37
C GLY A 468 -3.81 -28.26 24.94
N ASP A 469 -4.57 -27.27 24.52
CA ASP A 469 -5.97 -27.04 24.85
C ASP A 469 -6.97 -27.58 23.80
N LEU A 470 -6.49 -28.30 22.78
CA LEU A 470 -7.31 -28.91 21.75
C LEU A 470 -7.54 -30.42 22.02
N PRO A 471 -8.79 -30.90 22.21
CA PRO A 471 -9.12 -32.31 22.24
C PRO A 471 -8.86 -32.95 20.88
N CYS A 472 -8.22 -34.12 20.83
CA CYS A 472 -7.84 -34.80 19.60
C CYS A 472 -9.03 -35.36 18.80
N ASP A 473 -10.16 -35.63 19.45
CA ASP A 473 -11.41 -36.03 18.80
C ASP A 473 -12.04 -34.87 18.00
N MET A 474 -11.68 -33.60 18.28
CA MET A 474 -12.09 -32.44 17.51
C MET A 474 -11.35 -32.32 16.16
N VAL A 475 -10.19 -32.95 16.02
CA VAL A 475 -9.40 -32.84 14.77
C VAL A 475 -10.16 -33.39 13.55
N PRO A 476 -10.76 -34.62 13.60
CA PRO A 476 -11.65 -35.10 12.53
C PRO A 476 -12.85 -34.17 12.30
N HIS A 477 -13.44 -33.58 13.35
CA HIS A 477 -14.57 -32.65 13.25
C HIS A 477 -14.20 -31.39 12.50
N VAL A 478 -13.00 -30.81 12.75
CA VAL A 478 -12.49 -29.66 12.00
C VAL A 478 -12.45 -29.96 10.50
N PHE A 479 -11.84 -31.09 10.12
CA PHE A 479 -11.72 -31.46 8.70
C PHE A 479 -13.05 -31.86 8.07
N TYR A 480 -13.98 -32.41 8.86
CA TYR A 480 -15.36 -32.67 8.41
C TYR A 480 -16.05 -31.34 8.06
N SER A 481 -16.09 -30.39 9.00
CA SER A 481 -16.74 -29.10 8.82
C SER A 481 -16.11 -28.27 7.70
N LEU A 482 -14.77 -28.29 7.60
CA LEU A 482 -14.05 -27.66 6.49
C LEU A 482 -14.45 -28.26 5.14
N ALA A 483 -14.37 -29.59 4.97
CA ALA A 483 -14.64 -30.27 3.71
C ALA A 483 -16.10 -30.12 3.27
N GLU A 484 -17.05 -30.21 4.21
CA GLU A 484 -18.47 -30.03 3.95
C GLU A 484 -18.76 -28.62 3.43
N HIS A 485 -18.25 -27.59 4.11
CA HIS A 485 -18.56 -26.21 3.77
C HIS A 485 -17.75 -25.67 2.59
N MET A 486 -16.57 -26.25 2.31
CA MET A 486 -15.85 -26.04 1.04
C MET A 486 -16.51 -26.78 -0.14
N GLN A 487 -17.40 -27.74 0.11
CA GLN A 487 -17.93 -28.68 -0.88
C GLN A 487 -16.80 -29.41 -1.62
N ALA A 488 -15.92 -30.03 -0.84
CA ALA A 488 -14.74 -30.73 -1.33
C ALA A 488 -14.74 -32.20 -0.89
N ASN A 489 -14.08 -33.04 -1.69
CA ASN A 489 -13.70 -34.37 -1.25
C ASN A 489 -12.33 -34.29 -0.59
N LEU A 490 -12.20 -34.79 0.63
CA LEU A 490 -10.98 -34.76 1.42
C LEU A 490 -10.67 -36.14 1.99
N HIS A 491 -9.47 -36.62 1.73
CA HIS A 491 -8.92 -37.81 2.33
C HIS A 491 -7.69 -37.43 3.13
N ILE A 492 -7.64 -37.83 4.40
CA ILE A 492 -6.49 -37.63 5.29
C ILE A 492 -6.19 -38.95 5.97
N ALA A 493 -4.95 -39.39 5.87
CA ALA A 493 -4.44 -40.51 6.65
C ALA A 493 -3.13 -40.11 7.30
N VAL A 494 -3.02 -40.26 8.62
CA VAL A 494 -1.81 -39.92 9.37
C VAL A 494 -1.36 -41.08 10.22
N THR A 495 -0.05 -41.31 10.27
CA THR A 495 0.62 -42.27 11.14
C THR A 495 1.81 -41.59 11.81
N GLY A 496 2.11 -41.91 13.06
CA GLY A 496 3.21 -41.30 13.83
C GLY A 496 3.21 -41.82 15.27
N GLU A 497 4.16 -41.36 16.06
CA GLU A 497 4.30 -41.73 17.48
C GLU A 497 3.97 -40.54 18.41
N ASN A 498 4.14 -39.32 17.93
CA ASN A 498 3.88 -38.11 18.71
C ASN A 498 2.57 -37.46 18.24
N THR A 499 1.58 -37.38 19.14
CA THR A 499 0.25 -36.82 18.86
C THR A 499 0.31 -35.37 18.35
N HIS A 500 1.19 -34.51 18.93
CA HIS A 500 1.40 -33.13 18.48
C HIS A 500 1.85 -33.12 17.01
N HIS A 501 2.88 -33.87 16.66
CA HIS A 501 3.38 -33.96 15.28
C HIS A 501 2.35 -34.51 14.32
N MET A 502 1.57 -35.53 14.73
CA MET A 502 0.49 -36.07 13.91
C MET A 502 -0.60 -35.06 13.60
N VAL A 503 -1.07 -34.33 14.62
CA VAL A 503 -2.08 -33.29 14.45
C VAL A 503 -1.53 -32.13 13.57
N GLU A 504 -0.35 -31.63 13.90
CA GLU A 504 0.27 -30.55 13.12
C GLU A 504 0.52 -30.99 11.66
N ALA A 505 0.94 -32.22 11.41
CA ALA A 505 1.09 -32.78 10.06
C ALA A 505 -0.21 -32.77 9.27
N CYS A 506 -1.36 -33.06 9.88
CA CYS A 506 -2.67 -32.98 9.23
C CYS A 506 -2.97 -31.57 8.74
N PHE A 507 -2.78 -30.55 9.58
CA PHE A 507 -3.05 -29.15 9.22
C PHE A 507 -2.05 -28.59 8.20
N LYS A 508 -0.76 -28.89 8.35
CA LYS A 508 0.26 -28.51 7.34
C LYS A 508 0.02 -29.20 6.00
N GLY A 509 -0.24 -30.52 6.02
CA GLY A 509 -0.52 -31.32 4.84
C GLY A 509 -1.75 -30.80 4.09
N PHE A 510 -2.84 -30.53 4.82
CA PHE A 510 -4.03 -29.90 4.26
C PHE A 510 -3.72 -28.52 3.65
N GLY A 511 -3.00 -27.63 4.34
CA GLY A 511 -2.61 -26.34 3.82
C GLY A 511 -1.82 -26.45 2.51
N ARG A 512 -0.87 -27.39 2.43
CA ARG A 512 -0.09 -27.66 1.21
C ARG A 512 -0.93 -28.21 0.06
N ALA A 513 -1.84 -29.15 0.34
CA ALA A 513 -2.78 -29.67 -0.65
C ALA A 513 -3.72 -28.56 -1.14
N LEU A 514 -4.23 -27.75 -0.23
CA LEU A 514 -5.06 -26.59 -0.54
C LEU A 514 -4.33 -25.60 -1.47
N ARG A 515 -3.06 -25.29 -1.17
CA ARG A 515 -2.24 -24.39 -2.01
C ARG A 515 -2.12 -24.88 -3.45
N GLN A 516 -2.01 -26.19 -3.68
CA GLN A 516 -1.98 -26.76 -5.03
C GLN A 516 -3.34 -26.62 -5.69
N ALA A 517 -4.40 -26.99 -4.99
CA ALA A 517 -5.76 -27.02 -5.51
C ALA A 517 -6.33 -25.64 -5.88
N ILE A 518 -5.96 -24.59 -5.13
CA ILE A 518 -6.45 -23.22 -5.36
C ILE A 518 -5.62 -22.41 -6.37
N ARG A 519 -4.47 -22.96 -6.82
CA ARG A 519 -3.61 -22.28 -7.78
C ARG A 519 -4.34 -22.07 -9.10
N ILE A 520 -4.23 -20.87 -9.68
CA ILE A 520 -4.75 -20.61 -11.02
C ILE A 520 -3.78 -21.16 -12.05
N GLU A 521 -4.24 -22.10 -12.90
CA GLU A 521 -3.45 -22.79 -13.92
C GLU A 521 -3.98 -22.54 -15.33
N GLY A 522 -5.11 -21.82 -15.46
CA GLY A 522 -5.73 -21.51 -16.74
C GLY A 522 -7.00 -20.68 -16.57
N THR A 523 -7.82 -20.64 -17.61
CA THR A 523 -9.10 -19.90 -17.63
C THR A 523 -10.31 -20.81 -17.79
N GLU A 524 -10.08 -22.10 -18.07
CA GLU A 524 -11.14 -23.06 -18.35
C GLU A 524 -11.69 -23.71 -17.07
N MET A 525 -12.90 -24.25 -17.17
CA MET A 525 -13.49 -25.07 -16.10
C MET A 525 -12.74 -26.40 -16.01
N PRO A 526 -12.10 -26.72 -14.87
CA PRO A 526 -11.33 -27.97 -14.73
C PRO A 526 -12.25 -29.18 -14.52
N SER A 527 -13.21 -29.37 -15.41
CA SER A 527 -14.23 -30.43 -15.37
C SER A 527 -14.69 -30.80 -16.77
N THR A 528 -14.65 -32.10 -17.09
CA THR A 528 -15.22 -32.63 -18.35
C THR A 528 -16.73 -32.52 -18.43
N LYS A 529 -17.41 -32.23 -17.30
CA LYS A 529 -18.87 -32.00 -17.24
C LYS A 529 -19.25 -30.53 -17.42
N GLY A 530 -18.27 -29.61 -17.53
CA GLY A 530 -18.50 -28.17 -17.67
C GLY A 530 -19.00 -27.44 -16.41
N THR A 531 -19.15 -28.15 -15.29
CA THR A 531 -19.55 -27.63 -13.97
C THR A 531 -18.78 -28.35 -12.85
N LEU A 532 -18.62 -27.67 -11.70
CA LEU A 532 -18.07 -28.20 -10.45
C LEU A 532 -18.97 -27.89 -9.27
#